data_e4bc582b83704f06fde85c42d7dc1c31
#
_entry.id   e4bc582b83704f06fde85c42d7dc1c31
#
_cell.length_a   1.000
_cell.length_b   1.000
_cell.length_c   1.000
_cell.angle_alpha   90.00
_cell.angle_beta   90.00
_cell.angle_gamma   90.00
#
_symmetry.space_group_name_H-M   'P 1'
#
loop_
_entity.id
_entity.type
_entity.pdbx_description
1 polymer ?
#
loop_
_entity_poly.entity_id
_entity_poly.type
_entity_poly.pdbx_seq_one_letter_code
_entity_poly.pdbx_strand_id
1 'polypeptide(L)'
;MKLKYLLAACTAFFLVSCSNDDELPQLPQHGDIVGLNIKDAKYIYTSGTNTRSSAAQYRQIKKDGRDMELSWIDNKGDTIRISGSFSIWDINKKYLMINTGNPINYKPSFDEDGNLLPDNSVVSGGYSYLIDKKTEAIYDLGIGLNGENAITDNKGNIYAIDNSFGSFLYKIHTQDVTNLRLEMYARASVSPAQFVVNNKGVCFYDYRYVRPSYGTQQFIISNFIPQTEYGNAFVSYDNEDLYLTAVSGEYDSYKLVVSKLSEKQELQSQIMAETELLDYWGIPQPNDIQVKWNERRATMLINFYGRTYEYILATRTLTEIPVNLNGFFTKNYSTYVTANALYARKSVDKLDIIVLEDYSIKELDLSSKGIDFRSIYTMDGSDLLYFAGFQYSTSQSVIGTIDIDGNVEITESTPNPITNIIQIN
;
A
#
# COMPACT_ATOMS: atom_id res chain seq x y z
N MET A 1 32.89 19.96 -45.99
CA MET A 1 32.29 21.01 -45.17
C MET A 1 30.76 20.83 -45.09
N LYS A 2 30.27 19.63 -44.76
CA LYS A 2 28.81 19.32 -44.63
C LYS A 2 28.46 18.40 -43.43
N LEU A 3 29.42 18.11 -42.54
CA LEU A 3 29.18 17.21 -41.38
C LEU A 3 29.02 17.96 -40.05
N LYS A 4 29.26 19.26 -39.99
CA LYS A 4 29.14 20.06 -38.75
C LYS A 4 27.75 20.60 -38.44
N TYR A 5 26.83 20.55 -39.41
CA TYR A 5 25.46 21.05 -39.23
C TYR A 5 24.46 19.97 -38.89
N LEU A 6 24.84 18.69 -38.94
CA LEU A 6 23.95 17.59 -38.57
C LEU A 6 23.98 17.29 -37.06
N LEU A 7 25.06 17.66 -36.35
CA LEU A 7 25.18 17.50 -34.90
C LEU A 7 24.49 18.61 -34.10
N ALA A 8 24.30 19.81 -34.72
CA ALA A 8 23.64 20.92 -34.04
C ALA A 8 22.10 20.81 -34.08
N ALA A 9 21.54 20.04 -35.00
CA ALA A 9 20.10 19.85 -35.13
C ALA A 9 19.58 18.74 -34.16
N CYS A 10 20.43 17.81 -33.74
CA CYS A 10 20.04 16.76 -32.77
C CYS A 10 20.15 17.19 -31.29
N THR A 11 20.85 18.30 -31.01
CA THR A 11 20.97 18.81 -29.63
C THR A 11 19.90 19.85 -29.28
N ALA A 12 19.13 20.35 -30.24
CA ALA A 12 18.06 21.31 -29.96
C ALA A 12 16.69 20.68 -29.64
N PHE A 13 16.56 19.36 -29.75
CA PHE A 13 15.28 18.67 -29.46
C PHE A 13 15.21 18.07 -28.04
N PHE A 14 16.21 18.29 -27.17
CA PHE A 14 16.30 17.69 -25.84
C PHE A 14 16.12 18.66 -24.67
N LEU A 15 15.66 19.87 -24.88
CA LEU A 15 15.54 20.85 -23.80
C LEU A 15 14.15 21.52 -23.71
N VAL A 16 13.08 20.79 -23.93
CA VAL A 16 11.76 21.27 -23.49
C VAL A 16 10.97 20.11 -22.94
N SER A 17 11.12 19.86 -21.68
CA SER A 17 10.09 19.28 -20.85
C SER A 17 10.36 19.65 -19.39
N CYS A 18 10.26 20.94 -19.09
CA CYS A 18 9.68 21.30 -17.81
C CYS A 18 8.21 20.98 -17.96
N SER A 19 7.73 19.89 -17.40
CA SER A 19 6.29 19.67 -17.27
C SER A 19 5.79 20.72 -16.28
N ASN A 20 5.27 21.83 -16.79
CA ASN A 20 4.43 22.70 -16.00
C ASN A 20 3.24 21.83 -15.58
N ASP A 21 3.00 21.69 -14.29
CA ASP A 21 1.81 20.99 -13.76
C ASP A 21 0.52 21.51 -14.41
N ASP A 22 0.54 22.74 -14.92
CA ASP A 22 -0.56 23.40 -15.62
C ASP A 22 -0.87 22.84 -17.02
N GLU A 23 0.06 22.08 -17.63
CA GLU A 23 -0.12 21.45 -18.95
C GLU A 23 -0.71 20.03 -18.87
N LEU A 24 -0.75 19.45 -17.69
CA LEU A 24 -1.31 18.10 -17.51
C LEU A 24 -2.83 18.12 -17.72
N PRO A 25 -3.40 17.12 -18.41
CA PRO A 25 -4.83 17.05 -18.61
C PRO A 25 -5.56 16.88 -17.27
N GLN A 26 -6.66 17.62 -17.12
CA GLN A 26 -7.55 17.47 -16.00
C GLN A 26 -8.23 16.09 -16.05
N LEU A 27 -8.33 15.42 -14.91
CA LEU A 27 -9.09 14.19 -14.79
C LEU A 27 -10.59 14.49 -14.96
N PRO A 28 -11.29 13.77 -15.85
CA PRO A 28 -12.72 13.95 -16.03
C PRO A 28 -13.47 13.50 -14.77
N GLN A 29 -14.39 14.34 -14.30
CA GLN A 29 -15.41 13.89 -13.36
C GLN A 29 -16.40 13.03 -14.13
N HIS A 30 -16.78 11.89 -13.55
CA HIS A 30 -17.70 10.97 -14.21
C HIS A 30 -19.11 11.58 -14.25
N GLY A 31 -19.56 12.05 -15.40
CA GLY A 31 -20.79 12.87 -15.53
C GLY A 31 -22.09 12.15 -15.16
N ASP A 32 -22.13 10.83 -15.35
CA ASP A 32 -23.32 10.01 -15.06
C ASP A 32 -23.30 9.41 -13.65
N ILE A 33 -22.17 9.48 -12.96
CA ILE A 33 -21.98 8.91 -11.63
C ILE A 33 -21.75 10.05 -10.63
N VAL A 34 -22.60 10.10 -9.60
CA VAL A 34 -22.52 11.13 -8.56
C VAL A 34 -21.64 10.67 -7.40
N GLY A 35 -21.68 9.39 -7.06
CA GLY A 35 -20.90 8.85 -5.98
C GLY A 35 -21.20 7.39 -5.65
N LEU A 36 -20.57 6.90 -4.60
CA LEU A 36 -20.97 5.69 -3.90
C LEU A 36 -21.97 6.06 -2.81
N ASN A 37 -22.83 5.14 -2.40
CA ASN A 37 -23.75 5.34 -1.28
C ASN A 37 -23.03 5.21 0.10
N ILE A 38 -21.88 5.89 0.27
CA ILE A 38 -20.98 5.71 1.43
C ILE A 38 -21.05 6.84 2.47
N LYS A 39 -21.77 7.91 2.22
CA LYS A 39 -21.79 9.12 3.08
C LYS A 39 -21.90 8.83 4.58
N ASP A 40 -22.72 7.85 4.95
CA ASP A 40 -22.88 7.44 6.34
C ASP A 40 -22.24 6.07 6.64
N ALA A 41 -21.39 5.56 5.74
CA ALA A 41 -20.72 4.30 5.95
C ALA A 41 -19.69 4.42 7.06
N LYS A 42 -19.71 3.47 8.02
CA LYS A 42 -18.67 3.26 9.01
C LYS A 42 -17.64 2.28 8.47
N TYR A 43 -18.11 1.22 7.83
CA TYR A 43 -17.28 0.18 7.23
C TYR A 43 -17.76 -0.15 5.81
N ILE A 44 -16.81 -0.48 4.95
CA ILE A 44 -17.03 -1.17 3.68
C ILE A 44 -16.35 -2.53 3.77
N TYR A 45 -17.01 -3.59 3.33
CA TYR A 45 -16.46 -4.92 3.40
C TYR A 45 -16.83 -5.77 2.19
N THR A 46 -16.02 -6.79 1.93
CA THR A 46 -16.29 -7.79 0.91
C THR A 46 -17.00 -8.96 1.56
N SER A 47 -18.17 -9.32 1.01
CA SER A 47 -18.93 -10.51 1.38
C SER A 47 -18.88 -11.50 0.23
N GLY A 48 -18.43 -12.71 0.48
CA GLY A 48 -18.41 -13.77 -0.52
C GLY A 48 -18.29 -15.13 0.13
N THR A 49 -19.05 -16.10 -0.38
CA THR A 49 -18.78 -17.51 -0.10
C THR A 49 -17.60 -17.94 -0.97
N ASN A 50 -16.64 -18.66 -0.41
CA ASN A 50 -15.49 -19.27 -1.13
C ASN A 50 -15.90 -20.29 -2.24
N THR A 51 -17.12 -20.25 -2.70
CA THR A 51 -17.61 -21.08 -3.80
C THR A 51 -17.33 -20.40 -5.12
N ARG A 52 -16.65 -21.08 -6.00
CA ARG A 52 -16.17 -20.66 -7.34
C ARG A 52 -17.21 -20.02 -8.27
N SER A 53 -18.45 -19.78 -7.83
CA SER A 53 -19.56 -19.36 -8.70
C SER A 53 -20.29 -18.08 -8.27
N SER A 54 -19.97 -17.47 -7.13
CA SER A 54 -20.58 -16.18 -6.74
C SER A 54 -19.56 -15.05 -6.77
N ALA A 55 -19.82 -14.04 -7.59
CA ALA A 55 -19.04 -12.81 -7.56
C ALA A 55 -19.03 -12.25 -6.13
N ALA A 56 -17.86 -11.78 -5.68
CA ALA A 56 -17.74 -11.11 -4.40
C ALA A 56 -18.69 -9.91 -4.38
N GLN A 57 -19.50 -9.81 -3.33
CA GLN A 57 -20.39 -8.68 -3.11
C GLN A 57 -19.73 -7.70 -2.17
N TYR A 58 -19.77 -6.43 -2.52
CA TYR A 58 -19.34 -5.36 -1.64
C TYR A 58 -20.53 -4.79 -0.88
N ARG A 59 -20.37 -4.70 0.41
CA ARG A 59 -21.39 -4.25 1.36
C ARG A 59 -20.82 -3.16 2.26
N GLN A 60 -21.70 -2.48 2.97
CA GLN A 60 -21.35 -1.45 3.90
C GLN A 60 -22.17 -1.55 5.19
N ILE A 61 -21.55 -1.20 6.30
CA ILE A 61 -22.25 -0.97 7.57
C ILE A 61 -22.32 0.53 7.79
N LYS A 62 -23.50 1.05 7.91
CA LYS A 62 -23.76 2.47 8.20
C LYS A 62 -23.47 2.80 9.67
N LYS A 63 -23.33 4.08 9.99
CA LYS A 63 -23.13 4.57 11.37
C LYS A 63 -24.29 4.19 12.31
N ASP A 64 -25.48 3.97 11.76
CA ASP A 64 -26.67 3.50 12.48
C ASP A 64 -26.78 1.96 12.56
N GLY A 65 -25.73 1.23 12.18
CA GLY A 65 -25.64 -0.23 12.21
C GLY A 65 -26.33 -0.95 11.04
N ARG A 66 -26.94 -0.23 10.10
CA ARG A 66 -27.58 -0.87 8.94
C ARG A 66 -26.57 -1.46 7.99
N ASP A 67 -26.78 -2.72 7.63
CA ASP A 67 -26.02 -3.43 6.62
C ASP A 67 -26.71 -3.30 5.25
N MET A 68 -25.98 -2.77 4.28
CA MET A 68 -26.49 -2.45 2.95
C MET A 68 -25.52 -2.89 1.87
N GLU A 69 -26.06 -3.14 0.66
CA GLU A 69 -25.24 -3.32 -0.52
C GLU A 69 -24.52 -2.02 -0.89
N LEU A 70 -23.22 -2.11 -1.22
CA LEU A 70 -22.48 -0.99 -1.76
C LEU A 70 -22.85 -0.80 -3.23
N SER A 71 -23.23 0.39 -3.60
CA SER A 71 -23.70 0.71 -4.95
C SER A 71 -23.24 2.09 -5.39
N TRP A 72 -23.16 2.27 -6.70
CA TRP A 72 -22.96 3.57 -7.33
C TRP A 72 -24.29 4.29 -7.44
N ILE A 73 -24.25 5.61 -7.40
CA ILE A 73 -25.43 6.48 -7.54
C ILE A 73 -25.23 7.39 -8.74
N ASP A 74 -26.20 7.43 -9.64
CA ASP A 74 -26.14 8.30 -10.80
C ASP A 74 -26.68 9.72 -10.48
N ASN A 75 -26.57 10.61 -11.44
CA ASN A 75 -27.01 12.00 -11.32
C ASN A 75 -28.54 12.17 -11.19
N LYS A 76 -29.32 11.09 -11.38
CA LYS A 76 -30.74 11.04 -11.17
C LYS A 76 -31.12 10.50 -9.79
N GLY A 77 -30.14 10.01 -9.04
CA GLY A 77 -30.32 9.35 -7.75
C GLY A 77 -30.66 7.86 -7.86
N ASP A 78 -30.54 7.29 -9.07
CA ASP A 78 -30.79 5.87 -9.30
C ASP A 78 -29.58 5.04 -8.88
N THR A 79 -29.84 3.84 -8.37
CA THR A 79 -28.80 2.89 -7.97
C THR A 79 -28.26 2.14 -9.19
N ILE A 80 -26.96 2.26 -9.43
CA ILE A 80 -26.26 1.51 -10.46
C ILE A 80 -25.59 0.32 -9.80
N ARG A 81 -25.84 -0.87 -10.30
CA ARG A 81 -25.20 -2.09 -9.81
C ARG A 81 -23.77 -2.17 -10.35
N ILE A 82 -22.84 -2.51 -9.46
CA ILE A 82 -21.48 -2.81 -9.83
C ILE A 82 -21.47 -4.22 -10.43
N SER A 83 -20.99 -4.34 -11.67
CA SER A 83 -20.83 -5.62 -12.34
C SER A 83 -19.36 -6.04 -12.32
N GLY A 84 -19.12 -7.33 -12.02
CA GLY A 84 -17.78 -7.89 -11.98
C GLY A 84 -17.06 -7.74 -10.63
N SER A 85 -15.80 -8.14 -10.61
CA SER A 85 -14.93 -7.97 -9.44
C SER A 85 -14.37 -6.55 -9.39
N PHE A 86 -14.26 -6.01 -8.19
CA PHE A 86 -13.52 -4.77 -7.97
C PHE A 86 -12.74 -4.83 -6.66
N SER A 87 -11.73 -3.99 -6.55
CA SER A 87 -10.96 -3.76 -5.34
C SER A 87 -11.15 -2.34 -4.86
N ILE A 88 -11.15 -2.14 -3.55
CA ILE A 88 -11.29 -0.83 -2.93
C ILE A 88 -10.22 -0.66 -1.86
N TRP A 89 -9.61 0.51 -1.83
CA TRP A 89 -8.56 0.87 -0.88
C TRP A 89 -8.82 2.25 -0.28
N ASP A 90 -8.59 2.36 1.00
CA ASP A 90 -8.47 3.66 1.67
C ASP A 90 -7.08 4.21 1.44
N ILE A 91 -6.98 5.29 0.66
CA ILE A 91 -5.68 5.89 0.33
C ILE A 91 -5.23 6.82 1.46
N ASN A 92 -6.19 7.59 1.99
CA ASN A 92 -5.95 8.50 3.10
C ASN A 92 -7.30 8.97 3.66
N LYS A 93 -7.27 9.84 4.66
CA LYS A 93 -8.50 10.38 5.26
C LYS A 93 -9.46 11.04 4.27
N LYS A 94 -8.98 11.38 3.06
CA LYS A 94 -9.74 12.14 2.07
C LYS A 94 -10.26 11.29 0.92
N TYR A 95 -9.49 10.31 0.44
CA TYR A 95 -9.80 9.60 -0.79
C TYR A 95 -9.91 8.09 -0.61
N LEU A 96 -10.81 7.49 -1.40
CA LEU A 96 -10.82 6.07 -1.72
C LEU A 96 -10.37 5.87 -3.16
N MET A 97 -9.67 4.78 -3.43
CA MET A 97 -9.38 4.32 -4.79
C MET A 97 -10.12 3.02 -5.02
N ILE A 98 -10.74 2.90 -6.18
CA ILE A 98 -11.43 1.68 -6.63
C ILE A 98 -10.86 1.27 -7.96
N ASN A 99 -10.57 -0.02 -8.11
CA ASN A 99 -10.25 -0.63 -9.41
C ASN A 99 -11.32 -1.65 -9.76
N THR A 100 -11.84 -1.54 -10.97
CA THR A 100 -12.89 -2.44 -11.49
C THR A 100 -12.39 -3.14 -12.75
N GLY A 101 -12.82 -4.39 -12.97
CA GLY A 101 -12.50 -5.12 -14.19
C GLY A 101 -13.17 -4.55 -15.44
N ASN A 102 -14.33 -3.93 -15.27
CA ASN A 102 -15.09 -3.26 -16.32
C ASN A 102 -15.37 -1.80 -15.93
N PRO A 103 -15.56 -0.90 -16.89
CA PRO A 103 -15.97 0.47 -16.58
C PRO A 103 -17.29 0.48 -15.81
N ILE A 104 -17.48 1.47 -14.95
CA ILE A 104 -18.77 1.72 -14.31
C ILE A 104 -19.78 2.02 -15.41
N ASN A 105 -20.99 1.48 -15.31
CA ASN A 105 -22.04 1.53 -16.36
C ASN A 105 -21.69 0.75 -17.63
N TYR A 106 -20.73 -0.18 -17.58
CA TYR A 106 -20.46 -1.04 -18.70
C TYR A 106 -21.73 -1.78 -19.15
N LYS A 107 -22.08 -1.60 -20.43
CA LYS A 107 -23.14 -2.36 -21.09
C LYS A 107 -22.50 -3.27 -22.11
N PRO A 108 -22.53 -4.59 -21.90
CA PRO A 108 -21.99 -5.51 -22.89
C PRO A 108 -22.76 -5.32 -24.21
N SER A 109 -22.03 -5.24 -25.32
CA SER A 109 -22.59 -5.25 -26.66
C SER A 109 -22.52 -6.66 -27.24
N PHE A 110 -23.55 -7.04 -27.99
CA PHE A 110 -23.66 -8.34 -28.63
C PHE A 110 -23.78 -8.16 -30.13
N ASP A 111 -23.26 -9.14 -30.91
CA ASP A 111 -23.48 -9.20 -32.33
C ASP A 111 -24.93 -9.65 -32.67
N GLU A 112 -25.25 -9.72 -33.97
CA GLU A 112 -26.57 -10.11 -34.44
C GLU A 112 -26.90 -11.57 -34.06
N ASP A 113 -25.90 -12.42 -33.82
CA ASP A 113 -26.04 -13.81 -33.41
C ASP A 113 -26.12 -13.99 -31.87
N GLY A 114 -26.04 -12.90 -31.11
CA GLY A 114 -26.10 -12.89 -29.63
C GLY A 114 -24.79 -13.23 -28.96
N ASN A 115 -23.66 -13.25 -29.68
CA ASN A 115 -22.35 -13.41 -29.09
C ASN A 115 -21.85 -12.06 -28.53
N LEU A 116 -21.15 -12.14 -27.39
CA LEU A 116 -20.52 -10.96 -26.77
C LEU A 116 -19.46 -10.41 -27.74
N LEU A 117 -19.66 -9.16 -28.17
CA LEU A 117 -18.63 -8.47 -28.96
C LEU A 117 -17.40 -8.22 -28.11
N PRO A 118 -16.18 -8.45 -28.65
CA PRO A 118 -14.96 -8.13 -27.94
C PRO A 118 -14.96 -6.62 -27.64
N ASP A 119 -14.91 -6.29 -26.36
CA ASP A 119 -14.79 -4.89 -25.94
C ASP A 119 -13.34 -4.46 -26.17
N ASN A 120 -13.10 -3.70 -27.22
CA ASN A 120 -11.79 -3.12 -27.52
C ASN A 120 -11.38 -2.02 -26.52
N SER A 121 -12.27 -1.72 -25.57
CA SER A 121 -12.01 -0.72 -24.52
C SER A 121 -11.43 -1.35 -23.24
N VAL A 122 -11.21 -2.68 -23.17
CA VAL A 122 -10.60 -3.32 -22.01
C VAL A 122 -9.19 -2.80 -21.82
N VAL A 123 -9.03 -1.92 -20.85
CA VAL A 123 -7.71 -1.42 -20.44
C VAL A 123 -7.00 -2.50 -19.64
N SER A 124 -5.77 -2.82 -20.02
CA SER A 124 -4.95 -3.76 -19.25
C SER A 124 -4.84 -3.26 -17.81
N GLY A 125 -5.13 -4.14 -16.82
CA GLY A 125 -5.14 -3.76 -15.40
C GLY A 125 -6.47 -3.23 -14.87
N GLY A 126 -7.51 -3.10 -15.71
CA GLY A 126 -8.83 -2.62 -15.32
C GLY A 126 -8.96 -1.09 -15.30
N TYR A 127 -10.00 -0.60 -14.64
CA TYR A 127 -10.34 0.82 -14.56
C TYR A 127 -10.28 1.28 -13.11
N SER A 128 -9.53 2.35 -12.85
CA SER A 128 -9.45 2.93 -11.51
C SER A 128 -10.20 4.25 -11.43
N TYR A 129 -10.86 4.43 -10.30
CA TYR A 129 -11.59 5.63 -9.95
C TYR A 129 -11.10 6.14 -8.61
N LEU A 130 -10.92 7.46 -8.50
CA LEU A 130 -10.65 8.15 -7.26
C LEU A 130 -11.95 8.78 -6.76
N ILE A 131 -12.27 8.58 -5.49
CA ILE A 131 -13.50 9.08 -4.87
C ILE A 131 -13.14 9.95 -3.70
N ASP A 132 -13.61 11.19 -3.71
CA ASP A 132 -13.53 12.09 -2.56
C ASP A 132 -14.56 11.65 -1.52
N LYS A 133 -14.12 11.25 -0.32
CA LYS A 133 -14.98 10.73 0.75
C LYS A 133 -16.01 11.76 1.25
N LYS A 134 -15.69 13.05 1.15
CA LYS A 134 -16.53 14.13 1.65
C LYS A 134 -17.59 14.55 0.65
N THR A 135 -17.19 14.71 -0.61
CA THR A 135 -18.07 15.20 -1.67
C THR A 135 -18.73 14.07 -2.44
N GLU A 136 -18.19 12.84 -2.33
CA GLU A 136 -18.54 11.66 -3.13
C GLU A 136 -18.31 11.85 -4.64
N ALA A 137 -17.57 12.89 -5.04
CA ALA A 137 -17.19 13.09 -6.43
C ALA A 137 -16.28 11.94 -6.89
N ILE A 138 -16.55 11.45 -8.10
CA ILE A 138 -15.85 10.33 -8.72
C ILE A 138 -15.05 10.85 -9.90
N TYR A 139 -13.77 10.51 -9.93
CA TYR A 139 -12.84 10.87 -11.00
C TYR A 139 -12.35 9.60 -11.69
N ASP A 140 -12.50 9.57 -13.01
CA ASP A 140 -12.00 8.49 -13.85
C ASP A 140 -10.49 8.69 -14.08
N LEU A 141 -9.68 7.71 -13.68
CA LEU A 141 -8.24 7.76 -13.88
C LEU A 141 -7.82 7.28 -15.28
N GLY A 142 -8.73 6.68 -16.06
CA GLY A 142 -8.47 6.19 -17.41
C GLY A 142 -7.51 5.01 -17.50
N ILE A 143 -6.98 4.55 -16.37
CA ILE A 143 -6.01 3.45 -16.24
C ILE A 143 -6.28 2.64 -14.98
N GLY A 144 -5.82 1.38 -14.96
CA GLY A 144 -5.86 0.54 -13.77
C GLY A 144 -4.67 0.79 -12.85
N LEU A 145 -4.92 1.26 -11.64
CA LEU A 145 -3.92 1.49 -10.59
C LEU A 145 -4.13 0.54 -9.41
N ASN A 146 -3.03 0.17 -8.76
CA ASN A 146 -3.03 -0.57 -7.51
C ASN A 146 -2.99 0.39 -6.33
N GLY A 147 -4.07 0.43 -5.55
CA GLY A 147 -4.16 1.28 -4.37
C GLY A 147 -3.59 0.66 -3.09
N GLU A 148 -3.26 -0.64 -3.09
CA GLU A 148 -2.77 -1.33 -1.88
C GLU A 148 -1.48 -0.70 -1.31
N ASN A 149 -0.60 -0.25 -2.22
CA ASN A 149 0.67 0.37 -1.87
C ASN A 149 0.72 1.84 -2.30
N ALA A 150 -0.42 2.49 -2.41
CA ALA A 150 -0.44 3.91 -2.74
C ALA A 150 0.13 4.75 -1.59
N ILE A 151 0.92 5.75 -1.97
CA ILE A 151 1.62 6.64 -1.04
C ILE A 151 1.07 8.06 -1.24
N THR A 152 0.99 8.82 -0.15
CA THR A 152 0.55 10.22 -0.20
C THR A 152 1.70 11.12 0.28
N ASP A 153 2.03 12.16 -0.49
CA ASP A 153 3.01 13.16 -0.08
C ASP A 153 2.41 14.23 0.87
N ASN A 154 3.25 15.11 1.40
CA ASN A 154 2.82 16.17 2.33
C ASN A 154 1.92 17.26 1.69
N LYS A 155 1.82 17.26 0.37
CA LYS A 155 0.92 18.11 -0.38
C LYS A 155 -0.41 17.42 -0.67
N GLY A 156 -0.53 16.15 -0.32
CA GLY A 156 -1.70 15.32 -0.53
C GLY A 156 -1.75 14.63 -1.90
N ASN A 157 -0.73 14.78 -2.76
CA ASN A 157 -0.69 14.04 -4.01
C ASN A 157 -0.55 12.54 -3.75
N ILE A 158 -1.19 11.74 -4.59
CA ILE A 158 -1.24 10.29 -4.45
C ILE A 158 -0.34 9.67 -5.52
N TYR A 159 0.47 8.70 -5.09
CA TYR A 159 1.35 7.92 -5.97
C TYR A 159 0.90 6.47 -5.94
N ALA A 160 0.62 5.90 -7.13
CA ALA A 160 0.18 4.51 -7.25
C ALA A 160 0.81 3.84 -8.48
N ILE A 161 1.05 2.54 -8.38
CA ILE A 161 1.65 1.73 -9.44
C ILE A 161 0.53 1.22 -10.36
N ASP A 162 0.83 1.08 -11.65
CA ASP A 162 -0.09 0.47 -12.59
C ASP A 162 -0.39 -1.00 -12.23
N ASN A 163 -1.65 -1.40 -12.41
CA ASN A 163 -2.12 -2.74 -12.04
C ASN A 163 -1.87 -3.80 -13.13
N SER A 164 -1.38 -3.38 -14.31
CA SER A 164 -1.15 -4.28 -15.43
C SER A 164 0.21 -4.96 -15.38
N PHE A 165 1.27 -4.15 -15.29
CA PHE A 165 2.66 -4.61 -15.34
C PHE A 165 3.46 -4.27 -14.08
N GLY A 166 2.97 -3.36 -13.22
CA GLY A 166 3.70 -2.87 -12.06
C GLY A 166 4.99 -2.14 -12.43
N SER A 167 5.04 -1.56 -13.63
CA SER A 167 6.24 -0.92 -14.17
C SER A 167 6.16 0.59 -14.23
N PHE A 168 4.97 1.15 -14.03
CA PHE A 168 4.72 2.57 -14.09
C PHE A 168 4.22 3.09 -12.75
N LEU A 169 4.85 4.14 -12.25
CA LEU A 169 4.35 4.92 -11.12
C LEU A 169 3.61 6.13 -11.65
N TYR A 170 2.40 6.31 -11.20
CA TYR A 170 1.58 7.46 -11.52
C TYR A 170 1.41 8.37 -10.31
N LYS A 171 1.37 9.67 -10.56
CA LYS A 171 1.07 10.71 -9.57
C LYS A 171 -0.27 11.32 -9.89
N ILE A 172 -1.14 11.37 -8.91
CA ILE A 172 -2.42 12.06 -8.97
C ILE A 172 -2.26 13.37 -8.20
N HIS A 173 -2.35 14.49 -8.91
CA HIS A 173 -2.28 15.82 -8.33
C HIS A 173 -3.63 16.16 -7.71
N THR A 174 -3.68 16.29 -6.39
CA THR A 174 -4.91 16.49 -5.62
C THR A 174 -4.97 17.82 -4.87
N GLN A 175 -4.00 18.72 -5.09
CA GLN A 175 -3.95 20.01 -4.41
C GLN A 175 -5.16 20.90 -4.77
N ASP A 176 -5.54 20.88 -6.03
CA ASP A 176 -6.75 21.53 -6.51
C ASP A 176 -7.85 20.49 -6.69
N VAL A 177 -8.79 20.43 -5.74
CA VAL A 177 -9.90 19.45 -5.74
C VAL A 177 -10.86 19.63 -6.92
N THR A 178 -10.83 20.80 -7.58
CA THR A 178 -11.66 21.09 -8.76
C THR A 178 -10.95 20.72 -10.05
N ASN A 179 -9.66 20.39 -9.97
CA ASN A 179 -8.77 20.20 -11.13
C ASN A 179 -7.76 19.09 -10.86
N LEU A 180 -8.25 17.89 -10.59
CA LEU A 180 -7.40 16.72 -10.43
C LEU A 180 -6.72 16.36 -11.74
N ARG A 181 -5.45 15.96 -11.68
CA ARG A 181 -4.64 15.62 -12.86
C ARG A 181 -3.85 14.36 -12.61
N LEU A 182 -3.60 13.59 -13.66
CA LEU A 182 -2.80 12.39 -13.65
C LEU A 182 -1.51 12.58 -14.44
N GLU A 183 -0.39 12.19 -13.84
CA GLU A 183 0.93 12.23 -14.45
C GLU A 183 1.57 10.85 -14.41
N MET A 184 2.15 10.38 -15.52
CA MET A 184 3.07 9.24 -15.47
C MET A 184 4.39 9.72 -14.85
N TYR A 185 4.61 9.41 -13.58
CA TYR A 185 5.68 10.00 -12.78
C TYR A 185 7.02 9.28 -12.93
N ALA A 186 7.00 7.95 -12.97
CA ALA A 186 8.20 7.14 -13.16
C ALA A 186 7.90 5.86 -13.96
N ARG A 187 8.91 5.37 -14.68
CA ARG A 187 8.82 4.14 -15.46
C ARG A 187 10.00 3.23 -15.17
N ALA A 188 9.72 1.99 -14.79
CA ALA A 188 10.69 0.92 -14.69
C ALA A 188 10.66 0.05 -15.95
N SER A 189 11.81 -0.56 -16.31
CA SER A 189 11.89 -1.50 -17.44
C SER A 189 11.66 -2.96 -17.05
N VAL A 190 11.49 -3.24 -15.76
CA VAL A 190 11.14 -4.56 -15.23
C VAL A 190 9.93 -4.46 -14.30
N SER A 191 9.20 -5.54 -14.24
CA SER A 191 8.00 -5.71 -13.43
C SER A 191 8.21 -6.86 -12.42
N PRO A 192 7.77 -6.73 -11.18
CA PRO A 192 7.31 -5.50 -10.55
C PRO A 192 8.49 -4.63 -10.13
N ALA A 193 8.37 -3.31 -10.31
CA ALA A 193 9.34 -2.36 -9.80
C ALA A 193 9.03 -1.97 -8.36
N GLN A 194 10.06 -1.82 -7.55
CA GLN A 194 9.93 -1.28 -6.21
C GLN A 194 10.16 0.22 -6.25
N PHE A 195 9.11 0.98 -5.99
CA PHE A 195 9.16 2.43 -5.86
C PHE A 195 8.98 2.83 -4.40
N VAL A 196 9.76 3.80 -3.97
CA VAL A 196 9.62 4.47 -2.67
C VAL A 196 9.51 5.95 -2.93
N VAL A 197 8.51 6.61 -2.38
CA VAL A 197 8.28 8.04 -2.58
C VAL A 197 8.31 8.71 -1.20
N ASN A 198 9.12 9.76 -1.04
CA ASN A 198 9.15 10.52 0.21
C ASN A 198 8.00 11.55 0.27
N ASN A 199 7.83 12.20 1.41
CA ASN A 199 6.75 13.18 1.61
C ASN A 199 6.88 14.46 0.78
N LYS A 200 8.03 14.70 0.18
CA LYS A 200 8.25 15.79 -0.78
C LYS A 200 7.90 15.39 -2.21
N GLY A 201 7.55 14.13 -2.42
CA GLY A 201 7.26 13.58 -3.74
C GLY A 201 8.50 13.16 -4.52
N VAL A 202 9.66 13.01 -3.87
CA VAL A 202 10.86 12.48 -4.53
C VAL A 202 10.77 10.99 -4.61
N CYS A 203 10.97 10.44 -5.78
CA CYS A 203 10.92 9.01 -6.05
C CYS A 203 12.31 8.39 -5.97
N PHE A 204 12.40 7.34 -5.17
CA PHE A 204 13.54 6.44 -5.09
C PHE A 204 13.10 5.07 -5.64
N TYR A 205 13.97 4.41 -6.40
CA TYR A 205 13.61 3.11 -6.96
C TYR A 205 14.81 2.17 -7.04
N ASP A 206 14.54 0.86 -6.92
CA ASP A 206 15.57 -0.15 -7.11
C ASP A 206 15.86 -0.34 -8.59
N TYR A 207 17.14 -0.25 -8.92
CA TYR A 207 17.64 -0.35 -10.28
C TYR A 207 18.13 -1.76 -10.56
N ARG A 208 17.37 -2.50 -11.30
CA ARG A 208 18.04 -3.49 -12.15
C ARG A 208 17.93 -3.11 -13.62
N TYR A 209 16.97 -2.28 -14.03
CA TYR A 209 16.74 -1.89 -15.44
C TYR A 209 15.83 -0.66 -15.57
N VAL A 210 16.14 0.48 -14.99
CA VAL A 210 15.28 1.67 -15.10
C VAL A 210 15.86 2.67 -16.10
N ARG A 211 15.00 3.19 -16.96
CA ARG A 211 15.31 4.39 -17.73
C ARG A 211 14.77 5.59 -16.96
N PRO A 212 15.59 6.60 -16.64
CA PRO A 212 15.09 7.84 -16.07
C PRO A 212 14.02 8.40 -17.00
N SER A 213 12.84 8.63 -16.49
CA SER A 213 11.81 9.35 -17.22
C SER A 213 11.86 10.82 -16.87
N TYR A 214 11.41 11.59 -17.82
CA TYR A 214 11.58 13.00 -17.96
C TYR A 214 11.14 13.83 -16.75
N GLY A 215 12.01 14.76 -16.30
CA GLY A 215 11.62 15.91 -15.50
C GLY A 215 11.35 15.69 -14.01
N THR A 216 11.38 14.46 -13.53
CA THR A 216 11.12 14.11 -12.12
C THR A 216 12.42 13.92 -11.34
N GLN A 217 12.44 14.35 -10.10
CA GLN A 217 13.54 14.11 -9.20
C GLN A 217 13.51 12.65 -8.75
N GLN A 218 14.38 11.83 -9.35
CA GLN A 218 14.43 10.39 -9.13
C GLN A 218 15.84 9.99 -8.74
N PHE A 219 15.93 9.07 -7.79
CA PHE A 219 17.21 8.53 -7.32
C PHE A 219 17.20 7.01 -7.39
N ILE A 220 18.32 6.45 -7.86
CA ILE A 220 18.47 5.01 -8.00
C ILE A 220 19.12 4.44 -6.75
N ILE A 221 18.36 3.68 -5.98
CA ILE A 221 18.82 3.12 -4.68
C ILE A 221 19.96 2.15 -4.89
N SER A 222 19.92 1.29 -5.89
CA SER A 222 20.92 0.26 -6.14
C SER A 222 22.33 0.79 -6.41
N ASN A 223 22.47 2.05 -6.81
CA ASN A 223 23.79 2.68 -6.93
C ASN A 223 24.47 2.95 -5.58
N PHE A 224 23.70 2.87 -4.48
CA PHE A 224 24.17 3.10 -3.11
C PHE A 224 24.33 1.82 -2.31
N ILE A 225 23.87 0.69 -2.86
CA ILE A 225 24.09 -0.63 -2.32
C ILE A 225 25.21 -1.23 -3.17
N PRO A 226 26.45 -1.39 -2.66
CA PRO A 226 27.49 -2.10 -3.38
C PRO A 226 27.02 -3.48 -3.81
N GLN A 227 27.62 -4.04 -4.86
CA GLN A 227 27.25 -5.38 -5.36
C GLN A 227 27.36 -6.50 -4.32
N THR A 228 28.13 -6.27 -3.27
CA THR A 228 28.33 -7.17 -2.11
C THR A 228 27.34 -6.93 -0.98
N GLU A 229 26.45 -5.96 -1.11
CA GLU A 229 25.45 -5.62 -0.10
C GLU A 229 24.05 -6.01 -0.57
N TYR A 230 23.23 -6.46 0.37
CA TYR A 230 21.84 -6.84 0.16
C TYR A 230 20.99 -5.99 1.10
N GLY A 231 19.96 -5.33 0.57
CA GLY A 231 19.25 -4.37 1.37
C GLY A 231 17.79 -4.19 1.05
N ASN A 232 17.10 -3.55 1.96
CA ASN A 232 15.72 -3.10 1.82
C ASN A 232 15.64 -1.61 2.17
N ALA A 233 14.81 -0.88 1.44
CA ALA A 233 14.67 0.56 1.57
C ALA A 233 13.27 0.94 2.05
N PHE A 234 13.17 1.97 2.87
CA PHE A 234 11.90 2.51 3.37
C PHE A 234 12.05 4.00 3.69
N VAL A 235 10.92 4.68 3.82
CA VAL A 235 10.87 6.10 4.14
C VAL A 235 10.85 6.30 5.65
N SER A 236 11.56 7.32 6.15
CA SER A 236 11.58 7.64 7.58
C SER A 236 10.25 8.22 8.08
N TYR A 237 10.13 8.32 9.41
CA TYR A 237 8.97 8.88 10.09
C TYR A 237 8.67 10.33 9.68
N ASP A 238 9.70 11.18 9.55
CA ASP A 238 9.57 12.55 9.05
C ASP A 238 9.37 12.61 7.54
N ASN A 239 9.47 11.44 6.88
CA ASN A 239 9.32 11.23 5.44
C ASN A 239 10.25 12.09 4.56
N GLU A 240 11.27 12.72 5.11
CA GLU A 240 12.22 13.52 4.33
C GLU A 240 13.41 12.72 3.84
N ASP A 241 13.85 11.76 4.67
CA ASP A 241 15.02 10.93 4.40
C ASP A 241 14.61 9.47 4.12
N LEU A 242 15.36 8.85 3.25
CA LEU A 242 15.24 7.42 2.98
C LEU A 242 16.22 6.67 3.87
N TYR A 243 15.76 5.65 4.57
CA TYR A 243 16.60 4.72 5.29
C TYR A 243 16.77 3.43 4.50
N LEU A 244 17.97 2.93 4.49
CA LEU A 244 18.36 1.69 3.85
C LEU A 244 18.91 0.74 4.91
N THR A 245 18.33 -0.45 5.03
CA THR A 245 18.89 -1.53 5.84
C THR A 245 19.53 -2.54 4.91
N ALA A 246 20.79 -2.85 5.14
CA ALA A 246 21.58 -3.75 4.31
C ALA A 246 22.43 -4.69 5.16
N VAL A 247 22.82 -5.83 4.58
CA VAL A 247 23.92 -6.64 5.09
C VAL A 247 25.12 -6.32 4.24
N SER A 248 26.21 -5.90 4.90
CA SER A 248 27.47 -5.50 4.30
C SER A 248 28.62 -6.38 4.79
N GLY A 249 29.64 -6.56 3.98
CA GLY A 249 30.84 -7.29 4.35
C GLY A 249 31.10 -8.54 3.50
N GLU A 250 32.09 -9.30 3.92
CA GLU A 250 32.50 -10.54 3.29
C GLU A 250 32.15 -11.73 4.19
N TYR A 251 32.24 -12.93 3.62
CA TYR A 251 32.07 -14.18 4.34
C TYR A 251 32.86 -14.17 5.67
N ASP A 252 32.19 -14.55 6.75
CA ASP A 252 32.66 -14.53 8.16
C ASP A 252 32.76 -13.15 8.84
N SER A 253 32.41 -12.05 8.17
CA SER A 253 32.49 -10.70 8.74
C SER A 253 31.32 -9.80 8.34
N TYR A 254 30.12 -10.38 8.18
CA TYR A 254 28.93 -9.63 7.82
C TYR A 254 28.47 -8.69 8.95
N LYS A 255 27.99 -7.54 8.54
CA LYS A 255 27.35 -6.55 9.42
C LYS A 255 25.98 -6.21 8.90
N LEU A 256 25.03 -6.06 9.82
CA LEU A 256 23.77 -5.40 9.56
C LEU A 256 24.00 -3.90 9.68
N VAL A 257 23.68 -3.15 8.63
CA VAL A 257 23.93 -1.71 8.52
C VAL A 257 22.63 -0.99 8.28
N VAL A 258 22.41 0.11 9.00
CA VAL A 258 21.36 1.07 8.73
C VAL A 258 21.99 2.35 8.22
N SER A 259 21.67 2.73 7.01
CA SER A 259 22.17 3.94 6.35
C SER A 259 21.02 4.91 6.09
N LYS A 260 21.32 6.20 6.22
CA LYS A 260 20.45 7.29 5.83
C LYS A 260 20.87 7.80 4.46
N LEU A 261 19.93 7.91 3.54
CA LEU A 261 20.11 8.52 2.23
C LEU A 261 19.40 9.87 2.23
N SER A 262 20.17 10.94 2.07
CA SER A 262 19.63 12.30 2.08
C SER A 262 19.62 12.86 0.69
N GLU A 263 18.51 13.49 0.32
CA GLU A 263 18.36 14.24 -0.91
C GLU A 263 19.10 15.59 -0.76
N LYS A 264 20.20 15.73 -1.50
CA LYS A 264 20.86 17.01 -1.75
C LYS A 264 21.11 17.13 -3.25
N GLN A 265 22.13 17.84 -3.71
CA GLN A 265 22.49 17.85 -5.14
C GLN A 265 22.79 16.48 -5.70
N GLU A 266 23.32 15.59 -4.85
CA GLU A 266 23.50 14.16 -5.12
C GLU A 266 23.02 13.38 -3.91
N LEU A 267 22.48 12.17 -4.13
CA LEU A 267 22.09 11.30 -3.05
C LEU A 267 23.34 10.90 -2.25
N GLN A 268 23.36 11.22 -0.97
CA GLN A 268 24.48 10.92 -0.08
C GLN A 268 24.07 9.85 0.93
N SER A 269 24.88 8.81 1.02
CA SER A 269 24.72 7.75 2.01
C SER A 269 25.53 8.09 3.27
N GLN A 270 24.90 7.92 4.44
CA GLN A 270 25.53 8.04 5.74
C GLN A 270 25.15 6.81 6.57
N ILE A 271 26.14 6.05 7.02
CA ILE A 271 25.93 4.96 7.98
C ILE A 271 25.47 5.59 9.31
N MET A 272 24.34 5.16 9.80
CA MET A 272 23.74 5.62 11.05
C MET A 272 24.05 4.68 12.19
N ALA A 273 24.02 3.37 11.92
CA ALA A 273 24.33 2.32 12.88
C ALA A 273 24.77 1.04 12.16
N GLU A 274 25.57 0.24 12.83
CA GLU A 274 25.95 -1.09 12.37
C GLU A 274 26.07 -2.06 13.55
N THR A 275 25.87 -3.35 13.30
CA THR A 275 26.12 -4.43 14.27
C THR A 275 26.67 -5.65 13.55
N GLU A 276 27.56 -6.39 14.21
CA GLU A 276 28.13 -7.61 13.66
C GLU A 276 27.09 -8.73 13.63
N LEU A 277 27.07 -9.49 12.55
CA LEU A 277 26.25 -10.68 12.40
C LEU A 277 27.06 -11.91 12.76
N LEU A 278 27.14 -12.20 14.05
CA LEU A 278 27.86 -13.36 14.56
C LEU A 278 27.15 -14.66 14.11
N ASP A 279 27.96 -15.66 13.74
CA ASP A 279 27.48 -17.02 13.38
C ASP A 279 26.58 -17.08 12.13
N TYR A 280 26.68 -16.11 11.23
CA TYR A 280 26.01 -16.18 9.95
C TYR A 280 26.94 -16.68 8.84
N TRP A 281 26.61 -17.85 8.28
CA TRP A 281 27.44 -18.58 7.31
C TRP A 281 26.83 -18.63 5.91
N GLY A 282 25.74 -17.91 5.66
CA GLY A 282 25.04 -17.90 4.36
C GLY A 282 25.52 -16.79 3.43
N ILE A 283 25.04 -16.82 2.19
CA ILE A 283 25.12 -15.67 1.29
C ILE A 283 23.79 -14.91 1.46
N PRO A 284 23.79 -13.67 1.98
CA PRO A 284 22.57 -12.91 2.17
C PRO A 284 21.84 -12.71 0.84
N GLN A 285 20.51 -12.76 0.90
CA GLN A 285 19.67 -12.42 -0.22
C GLN A 285 18.83 -11.16 0.13
N PRO A 286 18.44 -10.34 -0.84
CA PRO A 286 17.65 -9.11 -0.57
C PRO A 286 16.36 -9.36 0.23
N ASN A 287 15.75 -10.54 0.04
CA ASN A 287 14.51 -10.90 0.73
C ASN A 287 14.73 -11.45 2.16
N ASP A 288 15.97 -11.70 2.56
CA ASP A 288 16.29 -12.20 3.90
C ASP A 288 16.17 -11.08 4.94
N ILE A 289 16.22 -9.83 4.49
CA ILE A 289 16.05 -8.65 5.34
C ILE A 289 14.60 -8.19 5.25
N GLN A 290 13.92 -8.20 6.38
CA GLN A 290 12.54 -7.74 6.49
C GLN A 290 12.48 -6.62 7.51
N VAL A 291 11.77 -5.54 7.17
CA VAL A 291 11.69 -4.35 8.01
C VAL A 291 10.23 -3.98 8.24
N LYS A 292 9.91 -3.69 9.50
CA LYS A 292 8.65 -3.06 9.92
C LYS A 292 8.96 -1.72 10.56
N TRP A 293 8.39 -0.69 10.00
CA TRP A 293 8.49 0.66 10.53
C TRP A 293 7.40 0.91 11.59
N ASN A 294 7.80 1.44 12.73
CA ASN A 294 6.89 1.94 13.75
C ASN A 294 6.96 3.47 13.78
N GLU A 295 6.04 4.09 13.09
CA GLU A 295 5.98 5.54 12.92
C GLU A 295 5.89 6.28 14.28
N ARG A 296 5.06 5.81 15.20
CA ARG A 296 4.83 6.48 16.48
C ARG A 296 6.03 6.46 17.42
N ARG A 297 6.81 5.39 17.37
CA ARG A 297 8.03 5.26 18.18
C ARG A 297 9.27 5.78 17.44
N ALA A 298 9.15 6.06 16.15
CA ALA A 298 10.28 6.33 15.27
C ALA A 298 11.37 5.25 15.39
N THR A 299 10.94 3.97 15.30
CA THR A 299 11.81 2.80 15.37
C THR A 299 11.58 1.85 14.20
N MET A 300 12.59 1.08 13.87
CA MET A 300 12.53 0.01 12.89
C MET A 300 12.78 -1.32 13.56
N LEU A 301 11.88 -2.27 13.34
CA LEU A 301 12.11 -3.67 13.65
C LEU A 301 12.64 -4.35 12.41
N ILE A 302 13.82 -4.91 12.51
CA ILE A 302 14.55 -5.54 11.41
C ILE A 302 14.71 -7.02 11.73
N ASN A 303 14.16 -7.89 10.90
CA ASN A 303 14.38 -9.32 11.02
C ASN A 303 15.39 -9.77 9.97
N PHE A 304 16.41 -10.49 10.42
CA PHE A 304 17.38 -11.11 9.56
C PHE A 304 17.76 -12.49 10.13
N TYR A 305 17.51 -13.53 9.38
CA TYR A 305 17.86 -14.93 9.69
C TYR A 305 17.46 -15.40 11.10
N GLY A 306 16.24 -15.07 11.50
CA GLY A 306 15.67 -15.49 12.78
C GLY A 306 16.12 -14.64 13.98
N ARG A 307 16.97 -13.66 13.78
CA ARG A 307 17.30 -12.64 14.77
C ARG A 307 16.50 -11.38 14.47
N THR A 308 16.11 -10.70 15.51
CA THR A 308 15.39 -9.43 15.41
C THR A 308 16.19 -8.32 16.02
N TYR A 309 16.24 -7.20 15.33
CA TYR A 309 16.96 -6.00 15.76
C TYR A 309 15.97 -4.85 15.82
N GLU A 310 16.16 -3.96 16.79
CA GLU A 310 15.48 -2.67 16.83
C GLU A 310 16.49 -1.54 16.56
N TYR A 311 16.16 -0.69 15.60
CA TYR A 311 16.87 0.56 15.37
C TYR A 311 16.02 1.73 15.86
N ILE A 312 16.57 2.55 16.77
CA ILE A 312 15.92 3.73 17.33
C ILE A 312 16.49 4.99 16.67
N LEU A 313 15.67 5.72 15.92
CA LEU A 313 16.12 6.91 15.19
C LEU A 313 16.72 7.98 16.10
N ALA A 314 16.08 8.26 17.22
CA ALA A 314 16.48 9.32 18.14
C ALA A 314 17.89 9.13 18.72
N THR A 315 18.23 7.89 19.07
CA THR A 315 19.53 7.55 19.68
C THR A 315 20.52 6.98 18.68
N ARG A 316 20.06 6.65 17.48
CA ARG A 316 20.86 5.96 16.45
C ARG A 316 21.46 4.63 16.93
N THR A 317 20.71 3.93 17.77
CA THR A 317 21.15 2.63 18.32
C THR A 317 20.51 1.51 17.54
N LEU A 318 21.28 0.51 17.19
CA LEU A 318 20.85 -0.75 16.59
C LEU A 318 21.17 -1.88 17.57
N THR A 319 20.16 -2.54 18.11
CA THR A 319 20.31 -3.52 19.17
C THR A 319 19.54 -4.80 18.82
N GLU A 320 20.16 -5.96 19.04
CA GLU A 320 19.45 -7.22 18.98
C GLU A 320 18.48 -7.33 20.14
N ILE A 321 17.23 -7.69 19.85
CA ILE A 321 16.19 -7.89 20.87
C ILE A 321 15.94 -9.37 21.11
N PRO A 322 15.55 -9.78 22.34
CA PRO A 322 15.49 -11.18 22.74
C PRO A 322 14.24 -11.92 22.22
N VAL A 323 13.67 -11.44 21.11
CA VAL A 323 12.47 -12.01 20.52
C VAL A 323 12.77 -12.46 19.09
N ASN A 324 12.53 -13.73 18.83
CA ASN A 324 12.63 -14.25 17.46
C ASN A 324 11.32 -13.96 16.71
N LEU A 325 11.34 -12.97 15.83
CA LEU A 325 10.22 -12.60 14.97
C LEU A 325 10.29 -13.26 13.58
N ASN A 326 11.17 -14.26 13.42
CA ASN A 326 11.21 -15.07 12.20
C ASN A 326 9.85 -15.74 11.98
N GLY A 327 9.27 -15.56 10.82
CA GLY A 327 7.90 -16.00 10.54
C GLY A 327 6.85 -14.90 10.73
N PHE A 328 7.05 -13.93 11.61
CA PHE A 328 6.12 -12.79 11.76
C PHE A 328 6.22 -11.80 10.61
N PHE A 329 7.37 -11.74 9.96
CA PHE A 329 7.63 -10.87 8.81
C PHE A 329 7.40 -11.59 7.47
N THR A 330 7.19 -12.89 7.46
CA THR A 330 6.96 -13.65 6.21
C THR A 330 5.54 -13.41 5.69
N LYS A 331 5.32 -13.58 4.39
CA LYS A 331 4.00 -13.44 3.74
C LYS A 331 2.91 -14.35 4.33
N ASN A 332 3.29 -15.41 5.05
CA ASN A 332 2.37 -16.37 5.66
C ASN A 332 1.83 -15.93 7.03
N TYR A 333 2.47 -14.97 7.67
CA TYR A 333 2.05 -14.41 8.95
C TYR A 333 1.88 -12.91 8.80
N SER A 334 0.62 -12.46 8.87
CA SER A 334 0.35 -11.03 8.87
C SER A 334 0.77 -10.45 10.20
N THR A 335 1.69 -9.50 10.16
CA THR A 335 2.17 -8.77 11.33
C THR A 335 1.68 -7.34 11.26
N TYR A 336 1.11 -6.88 12.37
CA TYR A 336 0.52 -5.55 12.50
C TYR A 336 1.24 -4.79 13.60
N VAL A 337 1.59 -3.55 13.36
CA VAL A 337 2.38 -2.73 14.27
C VAL A 337 1.53 -1.56 14.75
N THR A 338 1.42 -1.41 16.08
CA THR A 338 0.92 -0.21 16.74
C THR A 338 2.07 0.52 17.44
N ALA A 339 1.80 1.62 18.14
CA ALA A 339 2.85 2.32 18.87
C ALA A 339 3.54 1.43 19.92
N ASN A 340 2.76 0.61 20.61
CA ASN A 340 3.20 -0.08 21.83
C ASN A 340 3.24 -1.59 21.69
N ALA A 341 2.75 -2.16 20.59
CA ALA A 341 2.70 -3.60 20.40
C ALA A 341 2.90 -4.00 18.93
N LEU A 342 3.36 -5.23 18.77
CA LEU A 342 3.39 -5.95 17.51
C LEU A 342 2.46 -7.16 17.68
N TYR A 343 1.53 -7.27 16.74
CA TYR A 343 0.54 -8.34 16.72
C TYR A 343 0.86 -9.29 15.57
N ALA A 344 0.98 -10.57 15.90
CA ALA A 344 1.34 -11.60 14.94
C ALA A 344 0.31 -12.71 14.91
N ARG A 345 -0.38 -12.86 13.78
CA ARG A 345 -1.39 -13.90 13.60
C ARG A 345 -0.71 -15.25 13.45
N LYS A 346 -1.01 -16.20 14.38
CA LYS A 346 -0.50 -17.59 14.33
C LYS A 346 -1.45 -18.54 13.62
N SER A 347 -2.73 -18.35 13.80
CA SER A 347 -3.78 -19.19 13.21
C SER A 347 -5.04 -18.38 12.95
N VAL A 348 -6.12 -19.05 12.58
CA VAL A 348 -7.43 -18.41 12.37
C VAL A 348 -8.01 -17.83 13.66
N ASP A 349 -7.61 -18.35 14.82
CA ASP A 349 -8.17 -18.03 16.14
C ASP A 349 -7.11 -17.60 17.16
N LYS A 350 -5.82 -17.55 16.77
CA LYS A 350 -4.71 -17.23 17.67
C LYS A 350 -3.85 -16.10 17.17
N LEU A 351 -3.44 -15.26 18.11
CA LEU A 351 -2.62 -14.09 17.89
C LEU A 351 -1.57 -13.98 19.01
N ASP A 352 -0.31 -13.74 18.67
CA ASP A 352 0.68 -13.29 19.64
C ASP A 352 0.68 -11.76 19.71
N ILE A 353 0.69 -11.23 20.92
CA ILE A 353 0.83 -9.83 21.24
C ILE A 353 2.21 -9.64 21.86
N ILE A 354 3.09 -8.91 21.17
CA ILE A 354 4.44 -8.62 21.65
C ILE A 354 4.45 -7.19 22.13
N VAL A 355 4.62 -6.98 23.42
CA VAL A 355 4.72 -5.65 24.03
C VAL A 355 6.08 -5.07 23.70
N LEU A 356 6.14 -3.90 23.08
CA LEU A 356 7.40 -3.29 22.60
C LEU A 356 8.21 -2.62 23.73
N GLU A 357 7.68 -2.50 24.92
CA GLU A 357 8.39 -1.93 26.08
C GLU A 357 9.40 -2.93 26.67
N ASP A 358 8.99 -4.18 26.85
CA ASP A 358 9.76 -5.23 27.52
C ASP A 358 9.93 -6.51 26.68
N TYR A 359 9.38 -6.52 25.47
CA TYR A 359 9.33 -7.67 24.56
C TYR A 359 8.65 -8.91 25.12
N SER A 360 7.80 -8.74 26.12
CA SER A 360 6.97 -9.83 26.62
C SER A 360 5.96 -10.27 25.57
N ILE A 361 5.70 -11.57 25.52
CA ILE A 361 4.77 -12.19 24.56
C ILE A 361 3.55 -12.69 25.31
N LYS A 362 2.37 -12.27 24.87
CA LYS A 362 1.08 -12.78 25.32
C LYS A 362 0.40 -13.52 24.17
N GLU A 363 -0.03 -14.74 24.37
CA GLU A 363 -0.86 -15.44 23.38
C GLU A 363 -2.33 -15.13 23.66
N LEU A 364 -3.03 -14.59 22.67
CA LEU A 364 -4.47 -14.45 22.66
C LEU A 364 -5.08 -15.63 21.89
N ASP A 365 -5.90 -16.40 22.57
CA ASP A 365 -6.64 -17.55 22.01
C ASP A 365 -8.14 -17.24 22.00
N LEU A 366 -8.73 -17.07 20.84
CA LEU A 366 -10.15 -16.80 20.64
C LEU A 366 -10.98 -18.06 20.41
N SER A 367 -10.39 -19.25 20.43
CA SER A 367 -11.11 -20.52 20.27
C SER A 367 -12.20 -20.71 21.33
N SER A 368 -11.93 -20.29 22.56
CA SER A 368 -12.91 -20.33 23.66
C SER A 368 -14.11 -19.41 23.46
N LYS A 369 -13.94 -18.33 22.69
CA LYS A 369 -15.00 -17.41 22.27
C LYS A 369 -15.67 -17.85 20.96
N GLY A 370 -15.12 -18.88 20.29
CA GLY A 370 -15.58 -19.37 19.01
C GLY A 370 -15.45 -18.33 17.89
N ILE A 371 -14.37 -17.55 17.89
CA ILE A 371 -14.13 -16.47 16.92
C ILE A 371 -12.92 -16.82 16.05
N ASP A 372 -13.11 -16.82 14.73
CA ASP A 372 -12.05 -16.92 13.74
C ASP A 372 -11.77 -15.55 13.12
N PHE A 373 -10.51 -15.14 13.08
CA PHE A 373 -10.08 -13.95 12.34
C PHE A 373 -10.25 -14.12 10.83
N ARG A 374 -10.86 -13.14 10.18
CA ARG A 374 -11.00 -13.07 8.71
C ARG A 374 -10.14 -11.96 8.12
N SER A 375 -10.15 -10.79 8.73
CA SER A 375 -9.35 -9.63 8.35
C SER A 375 -8.84 -8.94 9.61
N ILE A 376 -7.61 -8.47 9.56
CA ILE A 376 -6.98 -7.74 10.66
C ILE A 376 -6.33 -6.50 10.05
N TYR A 377 -6.41 -5.37 10.74
CA TYR A 377 -5.79 -4.12 10.31
C TYR A 377 -5.48 -3.20 11.50
N THR A 378 -4.60 -2.26 11.27
CA THR A 378 -4.28 -1.18 12.21
C THR A 378 -4.76 0.14 11.66
N MET A 379 -5.05 1.09 12.54
CA MET A 379 -5.44 2.45 12.17
C MET A 379 -4.39 3.44 12.65
N ASP A 380 -4.13 4.43 11.83
CA ASP A 380 -3.23 5.53 12.18
C ASP A 380 -3.68 6.19 13.48
N GLY A 381 -2.74 6.33 14.40
CA GLY A 381 -3.00 6.98 15.68
C GLY A 381 -3.70 6.11 16.73
N SER A 382 -4.06 4.86 16.43
CA SER A 382 -4.66 3.91 17.40
C SER A 382 -3.62 2.96 17.97
N ASP A 383 -3.76 2.62 19.26
CA ASP A 383 -3.02 1.53 19.92
C ASP A 383 -3.77 0.21 19.87
N LEU A 384 -4.96 0.19 19.28
CA LEU A 384 -5.80 -0.99 19.14
C LEU A 384 -5.51 -1.70 17.82
N LEU A 385 -5.55 -3.01 17.86
CA LEU A 385 -5.68 -3.83 16.67
C LEU A 385 -7.18 -3.98 16.34
N TYR A 386 -7.53 -3.78 15.09
CA TYR A 386 -8.89 -3.94 14.58
C TYR A 386 -9.02 -5.26 13.85
N PHE A 387 -10.13 -5.94 13.98
CA PHE A 387 -10.37 -7.19 13.27
C PHE A 387 -11.82 -7.33 12.81
N ALA A 388 -12.01 -8.08 11.73
CA ALA A 388 -13.25 -8.73 11.41
C ALA A 388 -13.07 -10.24 11.56
N GLY A 389 -14.05 -10.90 12.13
CA GLY A 389 -14.03 -12.33 12.41
C GLY A 389 -15.38 -12.98 12.21
N PHE A 390 -15.43 -14.30 12.33
CA PHE A 390 -16.69 -15.06 12.34
C PHE A 390 -16.87 -15.71 13.70
N GLN A 391 -18.02 -15.46 14.33
CA GLN A 391 -18.39 -16.02 15.63
C GLN A 391 -19.38 -17.19 15.45
N TYR A 392 -18.94 -18.40 15.77
CA TYR A 392 -19.71 -19.61 15.55
C TYR A 392 -20.97 -19.71 16.42
N SER A 393 -20.91 -19.22 17.66
CA SER A 393 -22.05 -19.29 18.60
C SER A 393 -23.26 -18.49 18.14
N THR A 394 -23.03 -17.39 17.41
CA THR A 394 -24.09 -16.53 16.87
C THR A 394 -24.31 -16.74 15.38
N SER A 395 -23.41 -17.47 14.70
CA SER A 395 -23.37 -17.61 13.23
C SER A 395 -23.30 -16.25 12.51
N GLN A 396 -22.57 -15.30 13.10
CA GLN A 396 -22.43 -13.95 12.57
C GLN A 396 -20.97 -13.58 12.34
N SER A 397 -20.73 -12.71 11.39
CA SER A 397 -19.47 -11.96 11.33
C SER A 397 -19.50 -10.85 12.36
N VAL A 398 -18.36 -10.66 13.03
CA VAL A 398 -18.17 -9.67 14.08
C VAL A 398 -17.01 -8.74 13.69
N ILE A 399 -17.11 -7.47 14.09
CA ILE A 399 -16.04 -6.48 13.99
C ILE A 399 -15.70 -6.07 15.40
N GLY A 400 -14.42 -5.97 15.72
CA GLY A 400 -14.00 -5.64 17.07
C GLY A 400 -12.56 -5.13 17.13
N THR A 401 -12.13 -4.89 18.36
CA THR A 401 -10.80 -4.42 18.69
C THR A 401 -10.13 -5.32 19.71
N ILE A 402 -8.79 -5.29 19.70
CA ILE A 402 -7.94 -5.98 20.65
C ILE A 402 -6.93 -4.96 21.17
N ASP A 403 -6.82 -4.84 22.48
CA ASP A 403 -5.81 -4.00 23.12
C ASP A 403 -4.50 -4.77 23.41
N ILE A 404 -3.50 -4.06 23.92
CA ILE A 404 -2.19 -4.62 24.29
C ILE A 404 -2.28 -5.67 25.40
N ASP A 405 -3.34 -5.64 26.22
CA ASP A 405 -3.57 -6.60 27.28
C ASP A 405 -4.29 -7.86 26.81
N GLY A 406 -4.75 -7.87 25.55
CA GLY A 406 -5.49 -8.97 24.95
C GLY A 406 -6.98 -8.91 25.24
N ASN A 407 -7.50 -7.78 25.73
CA ASN A 407 -8.93 -7.59 25.87
C ASN A 407 -9.56 -7.42 24.49
N VAL A 408 -10.66 -8.13 24.28
CA VAL A 408 -11.39 -8.16 23.02
C VAL A 408 -12.75 -7.52 23.20
N GLU A 409 -13.03 -6.48 22.45
CA GLU A 409 -14.31 -5.79 22.40
C GLU A 409 -14.96 -6.01 21.03
N ILE A 410 -16.20 -6.50 21.01
CA ILE A 410 -17.00 -6.60 19.77
C ILE A 410 -17.84 -5.31 19.63
N THR A 411 -17.64 -4.60 18.55
CA THR A 411 -18.32 -3.32 18.30
C THR A 411 -19.49 -3.43 17.36
N GLU A 412 -19.42 -4.35 16.39
CA GLU A 412 -20.47 -4.55 15.38
C GLU A 412 -20.63 -6.04 15.04
N SER A 413 -21.82 -6.40 14.53
CA SER A 413 -22.08 -7.74 13.99
C SER A 413 -22.99 -7.67 12.76
N THR A 414 -22.83 -8.66 11.87
CA THR A 414 -23.67 -8.80 10.66
C THR A 414 -23.85 -10.30 10.31
N PRO A 415 -25.03 -10.68 9.77
CA PRO A 415 -25.23 -12.04 9.28
C PRO A 415 -24.43 -12.36 8.01
N ASN A 416 -23.92 -11.34 7.32
CA ASN A 416 -23.15 -11.53 6.09
C ASN A 416 -21.70 -11.89 6.40
N PRO A 417 -21.08 -12.84 5.66
CA PRO A 417 -19.68 -13.18 5.83
C PRO A 417 -18.78 -11.98 5.43
N ILE A 418 -17.79 -11.67 6.25
CA ILE A 418 -16.77 -10.66 5.97
C ILE A 418 -15.48 -11.37 5.57
N THR A 419 -14.92 -11.04 4.40
CA THR A 419 -13.62 -11.56 3.94
C THR A 419 -12.53 -10.50 3.95
N ASN A 420 -12.88 -9.27 3.73
CA ASN A 420 -12.00 -8.11 3.84
C ASN A 420 -12.81 -6.89 4.28
N ILE A 421 -12.20 -5.93 4.98
CA ILE A 421 -12.90 -4.78 5.54
C ILE A 421 -12.03 -3.53 5.48
N ILE A 422 -12.68 -2.39 5.25
CA ILE A 422 -12.09 -1.05 5.30
C ILE A 422 -12.97 -0.20 6.20
N GLN A 423 -12.36 0.49 7.14
CA GLN A 423 -13.04 1.50 7.94
C GLN A 423 -12.99 2.85 7.21
N ILE A 424 -14.13 3.51 7.10
CA ILE A 424 -14.28 4.77 6.35
C ILE A 424 -14.27 5.99 7.28
N ASN A 425 -14.92 5.88 8.45
CA ASN A 425 -15.06 6.97 9.42
C ASN A 425 -14.89 6.47 10.85
#